data_3c959c09a4aa7008f0326e288fe61aa9
#
_entry.id   3c959c09a4aa7008f0326e288fe61aa9
#
_cell.length_a   1.000
_cell.length_b   1.000
_cell.length_c   1.000
_cell.angle_alpha   90.00
_cell.angle_beta   90.00
_cell.angle_gamma   90.00
#
_symmetry.space_group_name_H-M   'P 1'
#
loop_
_entity.id
_entity.type
_entity.pdbx_description
1 polymer ?
#
loop_
_entity_poly.entity_id
_entity_poly.type
_entity_poly.pdbx_seq_one_letter_code
_entity_poly.pdbx_strand_id
1 'polypeptide(L)'
;MVYNYFMPHFFIKTENVKNNIIEVDDKELLNHLVNARRVKIGEKVLFIDENKIQYVTKICDIERKVLKAEIVDKYPSFRELAIDLTVARCVLKQDADFSAIQKATELGVKTIIPLLCDNCAVKESVVRAKSDKFQKIADESVKQCERADFPVVTEPEKLDEFLKNDSKNYDKILIFSERAKDFGIKKYFAQNPYQKGDKILAVIGCEGGFSDREFKLFEELNLYEISLGKLIMRADTALTAALFGIIQEVGDE
;
A
#
# COMPACT_ATOMS: atom_id res chain seq x y z
N MET A 1 21.74 10.54 -12.94
CA MET A 1 22.39 9.48 -12.13
C MET A 1 21.70 8.17 -12.44
N VAL A 2 22.38 7.16 -13.00
CA VAL A 2 21.75 5.87 -13.31
C VAL A 2 21.71 5.08 -12.02
N TYR A 3 20.56 5.07 -11.35
CA TYR A 3 20.34 4.20 -10.19
C TYR A 3 20.29 2.75 -10.67
N ASN A 4 21.16 1.93 -10.12
CA ASN A 4 21.28 0.52 -10.46
C ASN A 4 20.06 -0.21 -9.88
N TYR A 5 19.08 -0.53 -10.71
CA TYR A 5 17.78 -1.17 -10.38
C TYR A 5 17.87 -2.57 -9.72
N PHE A 6 19.06 -3.05 -9.40
CA PHE A 6 19.29 -4.40 -8.88
C PHE A 6 20.00 -4.47 -7.52
N MET A 7 20.02 -3.38 -6.74
CA MET A 7 20.59 -3.46 -5.40
C MET A 7 19.58 -4.08 -4.43
N PRO A 8 19.98 -5.09 -3.64
CA PRO A 8 19.15 -5.61 -2.57
C PRO A 8 18.80 -4.50 -1.57
N HIS A 9 17.56 -4.48 -1.12
CA HIS A 9 16.94 -3.44 -0.33
C HIS A 9 16.56 -3.98 1.05
N PHE A 10 16.95 -3.29 2.12
CA PHE A 10 16.72 -3.74 3.49
C PHE A 10 16.36 -2.58 4.40
N PHE A 11 15.51 -2.87 5.40
CA PHE A 11 15.09 -1.89 6.39
C PHE A 11 15.99 -1.94 7.61
N ILE A 12 16.36 -0.76 8.12
CA ILE A 12 17.14 -0.55 9.33
C ILE A 12 16.47 0.51 10.19
N LYS A 13 16.95 0.66 11.43
CA LYS A 13 16.61 1.81 12.25
C LYS A 13 17.68 2.88 12.10
N THR A 14 17.31 4.14 12.31
CA THR A 14 18.26 5.26 12.30
C THR A 14 19.41 5.06 13.28
N GLU A 15 19.17 4.38 14.41
CA GLU A 15 20.21 4.04 15.40
C GLU A 15 21.32 3.13 14.86
N ASN A 16 21.06 2.40 13.78
CA ASN A 16 22.07 1.59 13.08
C ASN A 16 23.07 2.46 12.31
N VAL A 17 22.72 3.72 12.03
CA VAL A 17 23.59 4.65 11.29
C VAL A 17 24.52 5.37 12.25
N LYS A 18 25.81 5.03 12.21
CA LYS A 18 26.85 5.61 13.05
C LYS A 18 27.90 6.30 12.19
N ASN A 19 27.90 7.64 12.19
CA ASN A 19 28.75 8.42 11.30
C ASN A 19 28.53 8.03 9.82
N ASN A 20 29.52 7.43 9.19
CA ASN A 20 29.47 6.99 7.77
C ASN A 20 29.33 5.47 7.62
N ILE A 21 28.96 4.76 8.70
CA ILE A 21 28.84 3.29 8.72
C ILE A 21 27.44 2.92 9.18
N ILE A 22 26.87 1.94 8.53
CA ILE A 22 25.68 1.22 8.99
C ILE A 22 26.11 -0.06 9.67
N GLU A 23 25.71 -0.24 10.93
CA GLU A 23 25.95 -1.45 11.71
C GLU A 23 24.65 -2.26 11.84
N VAL A 24 24.63 -3.44 11.27
CA VAL A 24 23.50 -4.38 11.33
C VAL A 24 23.83 -5.47 12.35
N ASP A 25 23.19 -5.42 13.51
CA ASP A 25 23.33 -6.40 14.61
C ASP A 25 22.01 -7.14 14.90
N ASP A 26 20.91 -6.75 14.23
CA ASP A 26 19.65 -7.48 14.27
C ASP A 26 19.83 -8.90 13.71
N LYS A 27 19.47 -9.90 14.49
CA LYS A 27 19.72 -11.30 14.15
C LYS A 27 18.97 -11.77 12.90
N GLU A 28 17.75 -11.30 12.69
CA GLU A 28 16.92 -11.70 11.54
C GLU A 28 17.46 -11.08 10.26
N LEU A 29 17.73 -9.78 10.29
CA LEU A 29 18.30 -9.04 9.17
C LEU A 29 19.70 -9.55 8.81
N LEU A 30 20.55 -9.78 9.80
CA LEU A 30 21.89 -10.32 9.61
C LEU A 30 21.83 -11.72 8.96
N ASN A 31 20.95 -12.59 9.46
CA ASN A 31 20.74 -13.91 8.88
C ASN A 31 20.24 -13.83 7.41
N HIS A 32 19.34 -12.90 7.13
CA HIS A 32 18.85 -12.67 5.77
C HIS A 32 19.97 -12.20 4.85
N LEU A 33 20.77 -11.21 5.25
CA LEU A 33 21.89 -10.69 4.46
C LEU A 33 22.95 -11.76 4.21
N VAL A 34 23.42 -12.42 5.25
CA VAL A 34 24.59 -13.30 5.19
C VAL A 34 24.23 -14.70 4.67
N ASN A 35 23.15 -15.31 5.17
CA ASN A 35 22.82 -16.71 4.87
C ASN A 35 21.85 -16.87 3.70
N ALA A 36 20.83 -16.04 3.59
CA ALA A 36 19.85 -16.12 2.51
C ALA A 36 20.36 -15.43 1.24
N ARG A 37 20.78 -14.17 1.35
CA ARG A 37 21.28 -13.38 0.21
C ARG A 37 22.76 -13.60 -0.08
N ARG A 38 23.53 -14.07 0.90
CA ARG A 38 24.97 -14.38 0.79
C ARG A 38 25.78 -13.18 0.29
N VAL A 39 25.49 -12.00 0.83
CA VAL A 39 26.21 -10.78 0.50
C VAL A 39 27.70 -10.92 0.81
N LYS A 40 28.54 -10.24 0.01
CA LYS A 40 30.00 -10.30 0.12
C LYS A 40 30.58 -8.94 0.46
N ILE A 41 31.76 -8.93 1.07
CA ILE A 41 32.55 -7.71 1.25
C ILE A 41 32.78 -7.09 -0.11
N GLY A 42 32.55 -5.77 -0.21
CA GLY A 42 32.62 -5.00 -1.44
C GLY A 42 31.32 -4.90 -2.23
N GLU A 43 30.31 -5.70 -1.92
CA GLU A 43 29.00 -5.65 -2.58
C GLU A 43 28.21 -4.41 -2.14
N LYS A 44 27.45 -3.84 -3.08
CA LYS A 44 26.56 -2.72 -2.80
C LYS A 44 25.21 -3.20 -2.32
N VAL A 45 24.69 -2.57 -1.28
CA VAL A 45 23.39 -2.84 -0.68
C VAL A 45 22.70 -1.50 -0.40
N LEU A 46 21.39 -1.47 -0.56
CA LEU A 46 20.56 -0.32 -0.22
C LEU A 46 19.88 -0.56 1.14
N PHE A 47 20.07 0.35 2.09
CA PHE A 47 19.32 0.37 3.33
C PHE A 47 18.34 1.54 3.34
N ILE A 48 17.19 1.36 4.00
CA ILE A 48 16.21 2.43 4.28
C ILE A 48 15.95 2.48 5.76
N ASP A 49 15.93 3.68 6.33
CA ASP A 49 15.54 3.90 7.73
C ASP A 49 14.07 4.32 7.86
N GLU A 50 13.58 4.41 9.11
CA GLU A 50 12.22 4.84 9.45
C GLU A 50 11.92 6.30 9.06
N ASN A 51 12.95 7.10 8.78
CA ASN A 51 12.81 8.46 8.26
C ASN A 51 12.75 8.50 6.73
N LYS A 52 12.65 7.32 6.08
CA LYS A 52 12.59 7.17 4.62
C LYS A 52 13.85 7.68 3.91
N ILE A 53 14.98 7.68 4.60
CA ILE A 53 16.26 7.96 3.98
C ILE A 53 16.84 6.66 3.42
N GLN A 54 17.19 6.70 2.16
CA GLN A 54 17.87 5.62 1.46
C GLN A 54 19.39 5.82 1.54
N TYR A 55 20.09 4.76 1.91
CA TYR A 55 21.54 4.72 2.01
C TYR A 55 22.11 3.73 1.01
N VAL A 56 22.77 4.22 -0.01
CA VAL A 56 23.61 3.37 -0.88
C VAL A 56 24.87 3.03 -0.11
N THR A 57 25.11 1.77 0.11
CA THR A 57 26.25 1.34 0.92
C THR A 57 27.10 0.31 0.20
N LYS A 58 28.31 0.11 0.72
CA LYS A 58 29.22 -0.96 0.33
C LYS A 58 29.58 -1.78 1.56
N ILE A 59 29.35 -3.08 1.53
CA ILE A 59 29.71 -3.97 2.64
C ILE A 59 31.21 -3.90 2.87
N CYS A 60 31.65 -3.52 4.05
CA CYS A 60 33.06 -3.40 4.41
C CYS A 60 33.52 -4.46 5.41
N ASP A 61 32.61 -5.03 6.22
CA ASP A 61 32.95 -6.07 7.18
C ASP A 61 31.77 -7.01 7.44
N ILE A 62 32.05 -8.29 7.69
CA ILE A 62 31.05 -9.31 8.04
C ILE A 62 31.61 -10.16 9.18
N GLU A 63 31.13 -9.91 10.38
CA GLU A 63 31.44 -10.66 11.57
C GLU A 63 30.26 -11.59 11.97
N ARG A 64 30.49 -12.49 12.93
CA ARG A 64 29.46 -13.43 13.39
C ARG A 64 28.18 -12.77 13.91
N LYS A 65 28.27 -11.58 14.49
CA LYS A 65 27.17 -10.88 15.17
C LYS A 65 26.87 -9.50 14.61
N VAL A 66 27.66 -9.02 13.68
CA VAL A 66 27.49 -7.69 13.11
C VAL A 66 27.97 -7.66 11.66
N LEU A 67 27.23 -6.96 10.81
CA LEU A 67 27.67 -6.61 9.46
C LEU A 67 27.83 -5.08 9.42
N LYS A 68 28.93 -4.62 8.81
CA LYS A 68 29.20 -3.19 8.62
C LYS A 68 29.19 -2.83 7.16
N ALA A 69 28.54 -1.72 6.85
CA ALA A 69 28.45 -1.18 5.49
C ALA A 69 28.79 0.30 5.50
N GLU A 70 29.74 0.70 4.65
CA GLU A 70 30.12 2.08 4.46
C GLU A 70 29.08 2.79 3.59
N ILE A 71 28.63 3.98 4.01
CA ILE A 71 27.69 4.82 3.25
C ILE A 71 28.44 5.51 2.12
N VAL A 72 28.04 5.22 0.89
CA VAL A 72 28.59 5.82 -0.34
C VAL A 72 27.75 7.03 -0.77
N ASP A 73 26.42 6.95 -0.58
CA ASP A 73 25.46 8.02 -0.92
C ASP A 73 24.22 7.90 -0.05
N LYS A 74 23.46 8.98 0.11
CA LYS A 74 22.17 8.98 0.81
C LYS A 74 21.22 10.03 0.23
N TYR A 75 19.95 9.68 0.16
CA TYR A 75 18.89 10.56 -0.35
C TYR A 75 17.52 10.16 0.23
N PRO A 76 16.55 11.09 0.29
CA PRO A 76 15.17 10.75 0.63
C PRO A 76 14.57 9.76 -0.39
N SER A 77 13.73 8.85 0.06
CA SER A 77 12.99 7.98 -0.85
C SER A 77 12.07 8.81 -1.74
N PHE A 78 12.00 8.44 -3.01
CA PHE A 78 11.15 9.08 -4.03
C PHE A 78 10.06 8.14 -4.56
N ARG A 79 9.89 6.96 -3.94
CA ARG A 79 8.98 5.92 -4.45
C ARG A 79 7.57 6.01 -3.90
N GLU A 80 7.29 6.95 -3.00
CA GLU A 80 5.95 7.11 -2.43
C GLU A 80 5.13 8.12 -3.25
N LEU A 81 3.82 7.87 -3.30
CA LEU A 81 2.88 8.76 -3.99
C LEU A 81 2.85 10.16 -3.37
N ALA A 82 2.58 11.17 -4.18
CA ALA A 82 2.40 12.54 -3.74
C ALA A 82 1.10 12.79 -2.96
N ILE A 83 0.23 11.79 -2.91
CA ILE A 83 -1.07 11.78 -2.21
C ILE A 83 -1.09 10.77 -1.07
N ASP A 84 -2.07 10.90 -0.17
CA ASP A 84 -2.38 9.90 0.85
C ASP A 84 -3.50 8.99 0.33
N LEU A 85 -3.13 7.90 -0.34
CA LEU A 85 -4.08 6.97 -0.93
C LEU A 85 -4.50 5.90 0.07
N THR A 86 -5.79 5.88 0.39
CA THR A 86 -6.44 4.85 1.20
C THR A 86 -7.34 3.99 0.32
N VAL A 87 -7.29 2.68 0.49
CA VAL A 87 -8.27 1.76 -0.08
C VAL A 87 -9.13 1.14 1.02
N ALA A 88 -10.43 1.39 0.95
CA ALA A 88 -11.45 0.71 1.75
C ALA A 88 -12.09 -0.35 0.87
N ARG A 89 -11.74 -1.60 1.07
CA ARG A 89 -12.19 -2.70 0.23
C ARG A 89 -13.08 -3.67 0.99
N CYS A 90 -14.22 -4.03 0.41
CA CYS A 90 -15.04 -5.09 0.96
C CYS A 90 -14.28 -6.42 0.90
N VAL A 91 -14.39 -7.18 1.99
CA VAL A 91 -13.65 -8.43 2.18
C VAL A 91 -14.02 -9.46 1.13
N LEU A 92 -13.01 -10.12 0.57
CA LEU A 92 -13.14 -11.14 -0.46
C LEU A 92 -12.98 -12.55 0.13
N LYS A 93 -13.27 -13.56 -0.67
CA LYS A 93 -13.09 -14.95 -0.26
C LYS A 93 -11.63 -15.36 -0.34
N GLN A 94 -11.13 -15.99 0.73
CA GLN A 94 -9.85 -16.71 0.77
C GLN A 94 -8.63 -15.93 0.21
N ASP A 95 -7.92 -16.50 -0.76
CA ASP A 95 -6.66 -15.99 -1.30
C ASP A 95 -6.81 -14.67 -2.08
N ALA A 96 -8.03 -14.37 -2.56
CA ALA A 96 -8.31 -13.08 -3.21
C ALA A 96 -8.07 -11.89 -2.28
N ASP A 97 -8.35 -12.05 -0.98
CA ASP A 97 -8.06 -11.05 0.05
C ASP A 97 -6.56 -10.75 0.15
N PHE A 98 -5.74 -11.80 0.20
CA PHE A 98 -4.29 -11.66 0.32
C PHE A 98 -3.69 -11.00 -0.93
N SER A 99 -4.13 -11.44 -2.11
CA SER A 99 -3.75 -10.83 -3.38
C SER A 99 -4.14 -9.35 -3.46
N ALA A 100 -5.31 -8.98 -2.95
CA ALA A 100 -5.76 -7.58 -2.95
C ALA A 100 -4.88 -6.69 -2.05
N ILE A 101 -4.48 -7.19 -0.87
CA ILE A 101 -3.57 -6.47 0.04
C ILE A 101 -2.18 -6.30 -0.61
N GLN A 102 -1.64 -7.36 -1.19
CA GLN A 102 -0.37 -7.31 -1.90
C GLN A 102 -0.40 -6.25 -3.01
N LYS A 103 -1.38 -6.31 -3.91
CA LYS A 103 -1.54 -5.35 -5.02
C LYS A 103 -1.73 -3.92 -4.54
N ALA A 104 -2.53 -3.70 -3.48
CA ALA A 104 -2.72 -2.37 -2.90
C ALA A 104 -1.39 -1.81 -2.36
N THR A 105 -0.59 -2.66 -1.71
CA THR A 105 0.73 -2.28 -1.21
C THR A 105 1.67 -1.92 -2.36
N GLU A 106 1.76 -2.74 -3.40
CA GLU A 106 2.60 -2.51 -4.59
C GLU A 106 2.21 -1.22 -5.33
N LEU A 107 0.92 -0.84 -5.27
CA LEU A 107 0.38 0.39 -5.86
C LEU A 107 0.46 1.62 -4.93
N GLY A 108 1.25 1.58 -3.87
CA GLY A 108 1.54 2.77 -3.07
C GLY A 108 0.47 3.16 -2.05
N VAL A 109 -0.56 2.33 -1.81
CA VAL A 109 -1.59 2.60 -0.81
C VAL A 109 -0.95 2.73 0.59
N LYS A 110 -1.35 3.75 1.35
CA LYS A 110 -0.87 3.98 2.73
C LYS A 110 -1.73 3.31 3.78
N THR A 111 -3.03 3.23 3.53
CA THR A 111 -3.96 2.58 4.48
C THR A 111 -4.89 1.65 3.74
N ILE A 112 -5.02 0.42 4.25
CA ILE A 112 -5.90 -0.61 3.72
C ILE A 112 -6.95 -0.91 4.77
N ILE A 113 -8.22 -0.65 4.46
CA ILE A 113 -9.35 -0.82 5.37
C ILE A 113 -10.19 -2.01 4.88
N PRO A 114 -10.18 -3.15 5.59
CA PRO A 114 -11.10 -4.24 5.30
C PRO A 114 -12.54 -3.84 5.67
N LEU A 115 -13.47 -3.80 4.73
CA LEU A 115 -14.87 -3.46 4.98
C LEU A 115 -15.77 -4.69 4.92
N LEU A 116 -16.80 -4.66 5.74
CA LEU A 116 -17.91 -5.62 5.75
C LEU A 116 -19.13 -4.94 5.13
N CYS A 117 -19.46 -5.29 3.90
CA CYS A 117 -20.67 -4.85 3.21
C CYS A 117 -21.78 -5.92 3.29
N ASP A 118 -23.01 -5.55 2.91
CA ASP A 118 -24.18 -6.44 3.00
C ASP A 118 -23.99 -7.76 2.25
N ASN A 119 -23.35 -7.70 1.08
CA ASN A 119 -23.12 -8.86 0.22
C ASN A 119 -21.80 -9.61 0.50
N CYS A 120 -21.07 -9.26 1.57
CA CYS A 120 -19.88 -10.00 1.96
C CYS A 120 -20.22 -11.43 2.37
N ALA A 121 -19.55 -12.40 1.73
CA ALA A 121 -19.75 -13.82 2.06
C ALA A 121 -18.95 -14.28 3.29
N VAL A 122 -18.01 -13.46 3.78
CA VAL A 122 -17.11 -13.78 4.89
C VAL A 122 -17.60 -13.11 6.16
N LYS A 123 -17.67 -13.89 7.26
CA LYS A 123 -18.08 -13.36 8.57
C LYS A 123 -16.99 -12.49 9.20
N GLU A 124 -17.41 -11.46 9.93
CA GLU A 124 -16.52 -10.52 10.64
C GLU A 124 -15.49 -11.24 11.52
N SER A 125 -15.91 -12.24 12.30
CA SER A 125 -15.00 -12.98 13.19
C SER A 125 -13.87 -13.68 12.44
N VAL A 126 -14.12 -14.14 11.20
CA VAL A 126 -13.11 -14.77 10.36
C VAL A 126 -12.12 -13.73 9.82
N VAL A 127 -12.60 -12.52 9.54
CA VAL A 127 -11.73 -11.42 9.07
C VAL A 127 -10.83 -10.94 10.19
N ARG A 128 -11.39 -10.67 11.38
CA ARG A 128 -10.62 -10.25 12.57
C ARG A 128 -9.54 -11.27 12.94
N ALA A 129 -9.82 -12.56 12.84
CA ALA A 129 -8.83 -13.59 13.09
C ALA A 129 -7.65 -13.59 12.09
N LYS A 130 -7.76 -12.83 11.00
CA LYS A 130 -6.71 -12.70 9.97
C LYS A 130 -5.99 -11.36 9.97
N SER A 131 -6.36 -10.40 10.84
CA SER A 131 -5.80 -9.03 10.83
C SER A 131 -4.27 -9.03 10.87
N ASP A 132 -3.65 -9.78 11.77
CA ASP A 132 -2.18 -9.92 11.84
C ASP A 132 -1.58 -10.46 10.54
N LYS A 133 -2.27 -11.40 9.90
CA LYS A 133 -1.81 -11.97 8.63
C LYS A 133 -1.90 -10.95 7.49
N PHE A 134 -2.93 -10.12 7.49
CA PHE A 134 -3.09 -9.05 6.50
C PHE A 134 -1.94 -8.03 6.60
N GLN A 135 -1.63 -7.56 7.82
CA GLN A 135 -0.48 -6.67 8.03
C GLN A 135 0.82 -7.31 7.58
N LYS A 136 1.06 -8.57 7.95
CA LYS A 136 2.27 -9.29 7.55
C LYS A 136 2.43 -9.40 6.04
N ILE A 137 1.34 -9.63 5.30
CA ILE A 137 1.38 -9.66 3.82
C ILE A 137 1.76 -8.28 3.26
N ALA A 138 1.19 -7.21 3.82
CA ALA A 138 1.55 -5.86 3.42
C ALA A 138 3.05 -5.58 3.68
N ASP A 139 3.57 -5.93 4.85
CA ASP A 139 4.97 -5.75 5.21
C ASP A 139 5.94 -6.53 4.29
N GLU A 140 5.58 -7.76 3.94
CA GLU A 140 6.36 -8.58 3.00
C GLU A 140 6.34 -7.98 1.59
N SER A 141 5.19 -7.43 1.17
CA SER A 141 5.04 -6.77 -0.12
C SER A 141 5.89 -5.50 -0.23
N VAL A 142 5.97 -4.69 0.84
CA VAL A 142 6.85 -3.51 0.91
C VAL A 142 8.30 -3.89 0.62
N LYS A 143 8.79 -4.97 1.24
CA LYS A 143 10.16 -5.45 1.04
C LYS A 143 10.43 -5.86 -0.41
N GLN A 144 9.41 -6.39 -1.10
CA GLN A 144 9.53 -6.85 -2.47
C GLN A 144 9.43 -5.71 -3.49
N CYS A 145 8.52 -4.74 -3.30
CA CYS A 145 8.32 -3.62 -4.23
C CYS A 145 9.20 -2.40 -3.92
N GLU A 146 10.10 -2.52 -2.96
CA GLU A 146 11.10 -1.50 -2.59
C GLU A 146 10.49 -0.16 -2.14
N ARG A 147 9.31 -0.17 -1.56
CA ARG A 147 8.74 1.02 -0.91
C ARG A 147 9.55 1.40 0.33
N ALA A 148 9.45 2.66 0.71
CA ALA A 148 10.03 3.17 1.95
C ALA A 148 9.00 3.23 3.10
N ASP A 149 7.73 3.12 2.79
CA ASP A 149 6.61 3.23 3.73
C ASP A 149 5.86 1.92 3.87
N PHE A 150 5.53 1.55 5.10
CA PHE A 150 4.72 0.38 5.41
C PHE A 150 3.25 0.80 5.49
N PRO A 151 2.36 0.23 4.66
CA PRO A 151 0.95 0.54 4.78
C PRO A 151 0.37 0.00 6.08
N VAL A 152 -0.58 0.71 6.65
CA VAL A 152 -1.36 0.24 7.79
C VAL A 152 -2.56 -0.55 7.29
N VAL A 153 -2.72 -1.78 7.76
CA VAL A 153 -3.96 -2.54 7.57
C VAL A 153 -4.77 -2.43 8.84
N THR A 154 -5.95 -1.78 8.76
CA THR A 154 -6.79 -1.56 9.94
C THR A 154 -7.58 -2.80 10.34
N GLU A 155 -8.18 -2.76 11.53
CA GLU A 155 -9.23 -3.72 11.88
C GLU A 155 -10.42 -3.59 10.94
N PRO A 156 -11.17 -4.68 10.70
CA PRO A 156 -12.34 -4.65 9.84
C PRO A 156 -13.47 -3.80 10.43
N GLU A 157 -14.10 -3.03 9.57
CA GLU A 157 -15.22 -2.15 9.91
C GLU A 157 -16.44 -2.44 9.02
N LYS A 158 -17.65 -2.07 9.48
CA LYS A 158 -18.83 -2.10 8.62
C LYS A 158 -18.83 -0.90 7.69
N LEU A 159 -19.14 -1.14 6.42
CA LEU A 159 -19.10 -0.12 5.38
C LEU A 159 -19.95 1.12 5.74
N ASP A 160 -21.16 0.92 6.24
CA ASP A 160 -22.06 2.01 6.57
C ASP A 160 -21.60 2.83 7.80
N GLU A 161 -21.04 2.16 8.81
CA GLU A 161 -20.47 2.83 9.99
C GLU A 161 -19.22 3.64 9.59
N PHE A 162 -18.31 3.05 8.82
CA PHE A 162 -17.11 3.71 8.31
C PHE A 162 -17.45 4.95 7.47
N LEU A 163 -18.33 4.83 6.47
CA LEU A 163 -18.66 5.96 5.60
C LEU A 163 -19.34 7.09 6.36
N LYS A 164 -20.22 6.81 7.32
CA LYS A 164 -20.89 7.85 8.13
C LYS A 164 -19.94 8.59 9.07
N ASN A 165 -18.97 7.89 9.64
CA ASN A 165 -18.11 8.44 10.68
C ASN A 165 -16.82 9.06 10.11
N ASP A 166 -16.20 8.38 9.15
CA ASP A 166 -14.83 8.61 8.74
C ASP A 166 -14.67 9.19 7.34
N SER A 167 -15.72 9.19 6.49
CA SER A 167 -15.66 9.76 5.13
C SER A 167 -15.20 11.22 5.12
N LYS A 168 -15.58 12.01 6.13
CA LYS A 168 -15.18 13.42 6.29
C LYS A 168 -13.68 13.66 6.48
N ASN A 169 -12.91 12.60 6.74
CA ASN A 169 -11.46 12.66 6.92
C ASN A 169 -10.70 12.64 5.58
N TYR A 170 -11.41 12.48 4.47
CA TYR A 170 -10.85 12.40 3.13
C TYR A 170 -11.26 13.60 2.26
N ASP A 171 -10.33 14.10 1.46
CA ASP A 171 -10.56 15.21 0.55
C ASP A 171 -11.32 14.75 -0.70
N LYS A 172 -11.12 13.51 -1.12
CA LYS A 172 -11.79 12.89 -2.27
C LYS A 172 -12.19 11.46 -1.97
N ILE A 173 -13.43 11.09 -2.36
CA ILE A 173 -13.96 9.74 -2.18
C ILE A 173 -14.49 9.23 -3.50
N LEU A 174 -14.00 8.09 -3.93
CA LEU A 174 -14.37 7.41 -5.17
C LEU A 174 -14.96 6.05 -4.83
N ILE A 175 -16.26 5.87 -5.08
CA ILE A 175 -16.95 4.57 -4.92
C ILE A 175 -16.92 3.86 -6.27
N PHE A 176 -16.18 2.77 -6.38
CA PHE A 176 -16.11 2.01 -7.63
C PHE A 176 -17.28 1.02 -7.73
N SER A 177 -18.16 1.27 -8.69
CA SER A 177 -19.43 0.58 -8.84
C SER A 177 -19.66 0.13 -10.28
N GLU A 178 -20.19 -1.08 -10.45
CA GLU A 178 -20.63 -1.59 -11.74
C GLU A 178 -21.89 -0.90 -12.26
N ARG A 179 -22.61 -0.17 -11.41
CA ARG A 179 -23.79 0.63 -11.81
C ARG A 179 -23.40 1.95 -12.46
N ALA A 180 -22.23 2.48 -12.15
CA ALA A 180 -21.71 3.68 -12.78
C ALA A 180 -21.40 3.42 -14.26
N LYS A 181 -21.90 4.26 -15.19
CA LYS A 181 -21.75 4.02 -16.64
C LYS A 181 -20.79 5.00 -17.31
N ASP A 182 -21.02 6.29 -17.16
CA ASP A 182 -20.36 7.33 -17.98
C ASP A 182 -19.50 8.30 -17.16
N PHE A 183 -19.23 7.98 -15.89
CA PHE A 183 -18.45 8.81 -14.98
C PHE A 183 -17.22 8.06 -14.48
N GLY A 184 -16.14 8.11 -15.26
CA GLY A 184 -14.88 7.45 -14.93
C GLY A 184 -13.90 8.35 -14.18
N ILE A 185 -12.77 7.80 -13.77
CA ILE A 185 -11.72 8.42 -12.95
C ILE A 185 -11.26 9.74 -13.56
N LYS A 186 -10.92 9.75 -14.85
CA LYS A 186 -10.48 10.96 -15.57
C LYS A 186 -11.50 12.10 -15.48
N LYS A 187 -12.79 11.79 -15.65
CA LYS A 187 -13.87 12.78 -15.59
C LYS A 187 -14.05 13.29 -14.16
N TYR A 188 -13.90 12.43 -13.17
CA TYR A 188 -13.92 12.80 -11.75
C TYR A 188 -12.83 13.83 -11.44
N PHE A 189 -11.56 13.54 -11.76
CA PHE A 189 -10.45 14.45 -11.48
C PHE A 189 -10.46 15.72 -12.32
N ALA A 190 -11.04 15.69 -13.52
CA ALA A 190 -11.27 16.91 -14.30
C ALA A 190 -12.25 17.89 -13.62
N GLN A 191 -13.21 17.37 -12.84
CA GLN A 191 -14.15 18.18 -12.05
C GLN A 191 -13.68 18.46 -10.61
N ASN A 192 -12.84 17.59 -10.07
CA ASN A 192 -12.30 17.63 -8.70
C ASN A 192 -10.77 17.53 -8.74
N PRO A 193 -10.05 18.58 -9.19
CA PRO A 193 -8.59 18.52 -9.28
C PRO A 193 -7.96 18.12 -7.95
N TYR A 194 -6.92 17.29 -8.00
CA TYR A 194 -6.17 16.89 -6.82
C TYR A 194 -5.10 17.94 -6.45
N GLN A 195 -4.67 17.87 -5.20
CA GLN A 195 -3.53 18.63 -4.69
C GLN A 195 -2.54 17.66 -4.03
N LYS A 196 -1.27 18.03 -4.00
CA LYS A 196 -0.24 17.27 -3.30
C LYS A 196 -0.61 17.15 -1.82
N GLY A 197 -0.61 15.92 -1.31
CA GLY A 197 -0.99 15.63 0.07
C GLY A 197 -2.47 15.37 0.28
N ASP A 198 -3.32 15.46 -0.75
CA ASP A 198 -4.74 15.09 -0.65
C ASP A 198 -4.90 13.66 -0.12
N LYS A 199 -5.86 13.49 0.77
CA LYS A 199 -6.31 12.18 1.26
C LYS A 199 -7.40 11.66 0.35
N ILE A 200 -7.07 10.65 -0.43
CA ILE A 200 -7.98 10.05 -1.40
C ILE A 200 -8.41 8.67 -0.94
N LEU A 201 -9.72 8.45 -0.86
CA LEU A 201 -10.33 7.19 -0.50
C LEU A 201 -10.91 6.50 -1.74
N ALA A 202 -10.43 5.30 -2.03
CA ALA A 202 -11.03 4.39 -3.02
C ALA A 202 -11.84 3.31 -2.29
N VAL A 203 -13.14 3.22 -2.58
CA VAL A 203 -14.03 2.19 -2.01
C VAL A 203 -14.34 1.13 -3.06
N ILE A 204 -14.03 -0.14 -2.76
CA ILE A 204 -14.17 -1.26 -3.69
C ILE A 204 -15.11 -2.31 -3.09
N GLY A 205 -16.12 -2.74 -3.84
CA GLY A 205 -17.07 -3.78 -3.44
C GLY A 205 -16.46 -5.19 -3.38
N CYS A 206 -17.19 -6.13 -2.75
CA CYS A 206 -16.89 -7.56 -2.81
C CYS A 206 -17.40 -8.20 -4.11
N GLU A 207 -17.29 -9.52 -4.24
CA GLU A 207 -17.78 -10.26 -5.42
C GLU A 207 -19.29 -10.12 -5.67
N GLY A 208 -20.07 -9.85 -4.63
CA GLY A 208 -21.52 -9.62 -4.71
C GLY A 208 -21.91 -8.17 -4.98
N GLY A 209 -20.93 -7.26 -5.13
CA GLY A 209 -21.16 -5.82 -5.25
C GLY A 209 -21.82 -5.20 -4.01
N PHE A 210 -22.32 -3.99 -4.17
CA PHE A 210 -23.06 -3.28 -3.11
C PHE A 210 -24.55 -3.55 -3.18
N SER A 211 -25.24 -3.51 -2.02
CA SER A 211 -26.69 -3.66 -1.92
C SER A 211 -27.43 -2.36 -2.29
N ASP A 212 -28.73 -2.47 -2.56
CA ASP A 212 -29.56 -1.28 -2.79
C ASP A 212 -29.62 -0.34 -1.59
N ARG A 213 -29.45 -0.86 -0.36
CA ARG A 213 -29.34 -0.08 0.86
C ARG A 213 -28.05 0.74 0.86
N GLU A 214 -26.94 0.13 0.44
CA GLU A 214 -25.64 0.78 0.39
C GLU A 214 -25.58 1.84 -0.73
N PHE A 215 -26.19 1.59 -1.88
CA PHE A 215 -26.34 2.61 -2.92
C PHE A 215 -27.14 3.82 -2.45
N LYS A 216 -28.24 3.62 -1.70
CA LYS A 216 -28.97 4.74 -1.08
C LYS A 216 -28.11 5.55 -0.11
N LEU A 217 -27.26 4.86 0.67
CA LEU A 217 -26.32 5.53 1.56
C LEU A 217 -25.30 6.38 0.78
N PHE A 218 -24.80 5.90 -0.36
CA PHE A 218 -23.90 6.69 -1.20
C PHE A 218 -24.57 7.97 -1.72
N GLU A 219 -25.82 7.86 -2.15
CA GLU A 219 -26.62 9.02 -2.57
C GLU A 219 -26.86 10.01 -1.41
N GLU A 220 -27.25 9.52 -0.22
CA GLU A 220 -27.47 10.34 1.00
C GLU A 220 -26.20 11.10 1.43
N LEU A 221 -25.04 10.48 1.25
CA LEU A 221 -23.74 11.07 1.57
C LEU A 221 -23.14 11.88 0.41
N ASN A 222 -23.85 12.00 -0.72
CA ASN A 222 -23.39 12.66 -1.94
C ASN A 222 -22.02 12.13 -2.45
N LEU A 223 -21.80 10.82 -2.38
CA LEU A 223 -20.58 10.19 -2.84
C LEU A 223 -20.64 9.86 -4.34
N TYR A 224 -19.51 10.04 -5.02
CA TYR A 224 -19.41 9.78 -6.44
C TYR A 224 -19.21 8.30 -6.75
N GLU A 225 -20.14 7.72 -7.53
CA GLU A 225 -19.94 6.40 -8.12
C GLU A 225 -19.11 6.51 -9.41
N ILE A 226 -18.02 5.73 -9.46
CA ILE A 226 -17.00 5.79 -10.51
C ILE A 226 -17.03 4.49 -11.32
N SER A 227 -17.09 4.65 -12.63
CA SER A 227 -17.02 3.55 -13.61
C SER A 227 -15.56 3.19 -13.92
N LEU A 228 -15.25 1.90 -13.95
CA LEU A 228 -14.00 1.36 -14.50
C LEU A 228 -14.13 0.92 -15.98
N GLY A 229 -15.23 1.25 -16.62
CA GLY A 229 -15.48 0.90 -18.03
C GLY A 229 -16.71 0.04 -18.21
N LYS A 230 -16.89 -0.50 -19.43
CA LYS A 230 -18.11 -1.22 -19.82
C LYS A 230 -18.19 -2.67 -19.35
N LEU A 231 -17.06 -3.26 -18.99
CA LEU A 231 -16.98 -4.66 -18.59
C LEU A 231 -17.03 -4.79 -17.07
N ILE A 232 -17.76 -5.81 -16.61
CA ILE A 232 -17.77 -6.17 -15.18
C ILE A 232 -16.45 -6.87 -14.86
N MET A 233 -15.71 -6.33 -13.89
CA MET A 233 -14.45 -6.88 -13.43
C MET A 233 -14.65 -7.70 -12.15
N ARG A 234 -13.79 -8.70 -11.93
CA ARG A 234 -13.69 -9.31 -10.61
C ARG A 234 -13.19 -8.28 -9.61
N ALA A 235 -13.56 -8.42 -8.34
CA ALA A 235 -13.25 -7.44 -7.29
C ALA A 235 -11.73 -7.16 -7.16
N ASP A 236 -10.87 -8.17 -7.28
CA ASP A 236 -9.41 -8.00 -7.25
C ASP A 236 -8.87 -7.26 -8.49
N THR A 237 -9.45 -7.50 -9.67
CA THR A 237 -9.16 -6.77 -10.90
C THR A 237 -9.64 -5.33 -10.79
N ALA A 238 -10.85 -5.11 -10.28
CA ALA A 238 -11.43 -3.79 -10.08
C ALA A 238 -10.58 -2.95 -9.10
N LEU A 239 -10.09 -3.55 -8.01
CA LEU A 239 -9.17 -2.90 -7.08
C LEU A 239 -7.91 -2.41 -7.80
N THR A 240 -7.26 -3.30 -8.55
CA THR A 240 -6.02 -2.96 -9.27
C THR A 240 -6.25 -1.85 -10.29
N ALA A 241 -7.34 -1.95 -11.08
CA ALA A 241 -7.69 -0.96 -12.10
C ALA A 241 -8.05 0.40 -11.48
N ALA A 242 -8.78 0.40 -10.37
CA ALA A 242 -9.16 1.61 -9.64
C ALA A 242 -7.94 2.36 -9.09
N LEU A 243 -7.08 1.65 -8.36
CA LEU A 243 -5.88 2.24 -7.77
C LEU A 243 -4.93 2.74 -8.84
N PHE A 244 -4.64 1.92 -9.86
CA PHE A 244 -3.78 2.33 -10.96
C PHE A 244 -4.35 3.52 -11.73
N GLY A 245 -5.67 3.53 -11.98
CA GLY A 245 -6.34 4.66 -12.62
C GLY A 245 -6.25 5.96 -11.83
N ILE A 246 -6.37 5.91 -10.49
CA ILE A 246 -6.15 7.08 -9.62
C ILE A 246 -4.69 7.56 -9.76
N ILE A 247 -3.72 6.66 -9.66
CA ILE A 247 -2.30 6.97 -9.75
C ILE A 247 -1.96 7.66 -11.07
N GLN A 248 -2.51 7.17 -12.19
CA GLN A 248 -2.28 7.78 -13.52
C GLN A 248 -2.85 9.20 -13.63
N GLU A 249 -3.92 9.53 -12.91
CA GLU A 249 -4.52 10.89 -12.94
C GLU A 249 -3.82 11.87 -11.98
N VAL A 250 -3.28 11.36 -10.87
CA VAL A 250 -2.56 12.22 -9.91
C VAL A 250 -1.08 12.39 -10.25
N GLY A 251 -0.55 11.58 -11.17
CA GLY A 251 0.85 11.62 -11.59
C GLY A 251 1.84 11.10 -10.55
N ASP A 252 2.99 10.67 -11.04
CA ASP A 252 4.14 10.22 -10.22
C ASP A 252 5.20 11.35 -10.12
N GLU A 253 4.78 12.63 -10.01
CA GLU A 253 5.70 13.77 -9.97
C GLU A 253 6.15 14.13 -8.55
#